data_82bf7d7a9d849d9d53bd50f429f142a7
#
_entry.id   82bf7d7a9d849d9d53bd50f429f142a7
#
_cell.length_a   1.000
_cell.length_b   1.000
_cell.length_c   1.000
_cell.angle_alpha   90.00
_cell.angle_beta   90.00
_cell.angle_gamma   90.00
#
_symmetry.space_group_name_H-M   'P 1'
#
loop_
_entity.id
_entity.type
_entity.pdbx_description
1 polymer ?
#
loop_
_entity_poly.entity_id
_entity_poly.type
_entity_poly.pdbx_seq_one_letter_code
_entity_poly.pdbx_strand_id
1 'polypeptide(L)'
;DINERLQETSPVKECKVSISVPENSPLAWQLLGSDAKASQATRNGAKEVSWTLRNLPASSREAFLPQNQDGIPRLIASSYSSNKEALSTLNKRFNTSGNYESKTFGSYITEKATSDEEKVNAIRNHVVNNMGYCAIPLACTGYSIRNVDTALRSAYGTLAEKTQLLNVLLNAVGIQSEVVAVYPGNLDIDACGLSTIKNLAVKATVAGKDKYLSAVSLAPSALTARGELDQVLTLNGTSIALQAEPTIIKENKAVSVSKNEAQNGFAICTLPAITGGIDSWGMSALNSKRSNLFELPSLIKEEVTYTVTPAEGMKLQTSTKEQVISKPFGKVTRTITP
;
A
#
# COMPACT_ATOMS: atom_id res chain seq x y z
N ASP A 1 -9.35 -19.39 4.79
CA ASP A 1 -9.54 -18.09 4.11
C ASP A 1 -9.43 -18.26 2.61
N ILE A 2 -10.25 -17.52 1.87
CA ILE A 2 -10.31 -17.53 0.40
C ILE A 2 -10.22 -16.07 -0.08
N ASN A 3 -9.46 -15.85 -1.13
CA ASN A 3 -9.36 -14.58 -1.85
C ASN A 3 -9.04 -14.92 -3.31
N GLU A 4 -10.09 -15.29 -4.06
CA GLU A 4 -9.96 -15.84 -5.40
C GLU A 4 -10.61 -14.96 -6.46
N ARG A 5 -9.86 -14.71 -7.51
CA ARG A 5 -10.32 -14.04 -8.71
C ARG A 5 -11.03 -15.05 -9.61
N LEU A 6 -12.26 -14.73 -10.02
CA LEU A 6 -13.11 -15.64 -10.77
C LEU A 6 -13.16 -15.35 -12.28
N GLN A 7 -12.28 -14.50 -12.77
CA GLN A 7 -12.19 -14.13 -14.18
C GLN A 7 -10.76 -14.31 -14.69
N GLU A 8 -10.66 -14.89 -15.88
CA GLU A 8 -9.39 -15.22 -16.53
C GLU A 8 -9.05 -14.21 -17.64
N THR A 9 -7.83 -14.34 -18.20
CA THR A 9 -7.40 -13.55 -19.36
C THR A 9 -8.09 -13.97 -20.67
N SER A 10 -8.86 -15.06 -20.64
CA SER A 10 -9.72 -15.53 -21.73
C SER A 10 -11.18 -15.43 -21.30
N PRO A 11 -12.14 -15.27 -22.26
CA PRO A 11 -13.56 -15.30 -21.95
C PRO A 11 -13.97 -16.65 -21.34
N VAL A 12 -14.80 -16.62 -20.29
CA VAL A 12 -15.30 -17.82 -19.60
C VAL A 12 -16.81 -17.91 -19.75
N LYS A 13 -17.28 -18.98 -20.37
CA LYS A 13 -18.71 -19.18 -20.61
C LYS A 13 -19.47 -19.43 -19.30
N GLU A 14 -18.92 -20.25 -18.43
CA GLU A 14 -19.48 -20.55 -17.12
C GLU A 14 -18.35 -20.81 -16.11
N CYS A 15 -18.43 -20.14 -14.96
CA CYS A 15 -17.57 -20.37 -13.81
C CYS A 15 -18.47 -20.79 -12.63
N LYS A 16 -18.22 -21.96 -12.08
CA LYS A 16 -18.87 -22.43 -10.85
C LYS A 16 -17.85 -22.48 -9.74
N VAL A 17 -18.19 -21.91 -8.62
CA VAL A 17 -17.36 -21.93 -7.42
C VAL A 17 -18.24 -22.33 -6.24
N SER A 18 -17.71 -23.20 -5.36
CA SER A 18 -18.39 -23.58 -4.13
C SER A 18 -17.41 -23.62 -2.96
N ILE A 19 -17.93 -23.33 -1.77
CA ILE A 19 -17.24 -23.44 -0.50
C ILE A 19 -18.02 -24.47 0.32
N SER A 20 -17.33 -25.47 0.83
CA SER A 20 -17.91 -26.46 1.73
C SER A 20 -17.17 -26.44 3.06
N VAL A 21 -17.90 -26.28 4.15
CA VAL A 21 -17.37 -26.31 5.51
C VAL A 21 -18.24 -27.23 6.39
N PRO A 22 -17.74 -27.77 7.50
CA PRO A 22 -18.59 -28.47 8.47
C PRO A 22 -19.79 -27.59 8.87
N GLU A 23 -20.96 -28.20 9.05
CA GLU A 23 -22.22 -27.47 9.26
C GLU A 23 -22.15 -26.45 10.40
N ASN A 24 -21.46 -26.77 11.48
CA ASN A 24 -21.32 -25.91 12.65
C ASN A 24 -20.14 -24.93 12.55
N SER A 25 -19.36 -24.94 11.46
CA SER A 25 -18.25 -23.99 11.27
C SER A 25 -18.76 -22.62 10.85
N PRO A 26 -18.22 -21.52 11.38
CA PRO A 26 -18.52 -20.21 10.86
C PRO A 26 -18.06 -20.09 9.41
N LEU A 27 -18.77 -19.30 8.64
CA LEU A 27 -18.41 -18.95 7.27
C LEU A 27 -19.02 -17.59 6.93
N ALA A 28 -18.15 -16.60 6.80
CA ALA A 28 -18.48 -15.30 6.22
C ALA A 28 -17.92 -15.22 4.80
N TRP A 29 -18.62 -14.54 3.89
CA TRP A 29 -18.19 -14.39 2.51
C TRP A 29 -18.74 -13.13 1.85
N GLN A 30 -18.03 -12.67 0.83
CA GLN A 30 -18.42 -11.56 -0.03
C GLN A 30 -18.03 -11.89 -1.48
N LEU A 31 -18.94 -11.70 -2.43
CA LEU A 31 -18.65 -11.75 -3.86
C LEU A 31 -18.61 -10.33 -4.40
N LEU A 32 -17.47 -9.90 -4.85
CA LEU A 32 -17.24 -8.59 -5.46
C LEU A 32 -17.38 -8.67 -6.99
N GLY A 33 -17.71 -7.56 -7.63
CA GLY A 33 -17.71 -7.42 -9.09
C GLY A 33 -18.72 -8.32 -9.82
N SER A 34 -19.74 -8.86 -9.12
CA SER A 34 -20.78 -9.69 -9.71
C SER A 34 -22.07 -9.64 -8.90
N ASP A 35 -23.21 -9.71 -9.61
CA ASP A 35 -24.56 -9.80 -9.02
C ASP A 35 -25.05 -11.26 -8.83
N ALA A 36 -24.17 -12.24 -9.06
CA ALA A 36 -24.53 -13.66 -8.92
C ALA A 36 -24.96 -13.96 -7.49
N LYS A 37 -26.11 -14.61 -7.35
CA LYS A 37 -26.65 -14.97 -6.03
C LYS A 37 -26.05 -16.28 -5.53
N ALA A 38 -25.77 -16.31 -4.23
CA ALA A 38 -25.34 -17.53 -3.55
C ALA A 38 -26.49 -18.54 -3.47
N SER A 39 -26.19 -19.79 -3.76
CA SER A 39 -27.04 -20.94 -3.43
C SER A 39 -26.44 -21.63 -2.21
N GLN A 40 -27.27 -21.93 -1.21
CA GLN A 40 -26.84 -22.59 0.01
C GLN A 40 -27.55 -23.93 0.17
N ALA A 41 -26.82 -24.95 0.59
CA ALA A 41 -27.34 -26.27 0.87
C ALA A 41 -26.59 -26.90 2.05
N THR A 42 -27.29 -27.73 2.83
CA THR A 42 -26.65 -28.57 3.85
C THR A 42 -26.80 -30.02 3.43
N ARG A 43 -25.68 -30.73 3.30
CA ARG A 43 -25.66 -32.15 2.91
C ARG A 43 -24.57 -32.88 3.70
N ASN A 44 -24.91 -34.05 4.22
CA ASN A 44 -23.95 -34.93 4.91
C ASN A 44 -23.14 -34.22 6.04
N GLY A 45 -23.79 -33.33 6.79
CA GLY A 45 -23.13 -32.59 7.88
C GLY A 45 -22.20 -31.47 7.40
N ALA A 46 -22.24 -31.09 6.12
CA ALA A 46 -21.52 -29.96 5.55
C ALA A 46 -22.46 -28.90 5.03
N LYS A 47 -22.12 -27.65 5.30
CA LYS A 47 -22.74 -26.47 4.71
C LYS A 47 -21.98 -26.12 3.44
N GLU A 48 -22.69 -26.05 2.31
CA GLU A 48 -22.15 -25.65 1.01
C GLU A 48 -22.77 -24.33 0.56
N VAL A 49 -21.93 -23.41 0.11
CA VAL A 49 -22.34 -22.15 -0.51
C VAL A 49 -21.71 -22.10 -1.90
N SER A 50 -22.52 -21.87 -2.94
CA SER A 50 -22.05 -21.91 -4.32
C SER A 50 -22.59 -20.76 -5.16
N TRP A 51 -21.83 -20.41 -6.20
CA TRP A 51 -22.16 -19.38 -7.18
C TRP A 51 -21.93 -19.92 -8.59
N THR A 52 -22.74 -19.43 -9.52
CA THR A 52 -22.55 -19.67 -10.95
C THR A 52 -22.51 -18.33 -11.66
N LEU A 53 -21.37 -18.01 -12.25
CA LEU A 53 -21.16 -16.82 -13.07
C LEU A 53 -21.14 -17.24 -14.55
N ARG A 54 -21.73 -16.43 -15.44
CA ARG A 54 -21.81 -16.77 -16.86
C ARG A 54 -21.35 -15.63 -17.74
N ASN A 55 -20.81 -15.99 -18.92
CA ASN A 55 -20.39 -15.06 -19.96
C ASN A 55 -19.41 -13.99 -19.45
N LEU A 56 -18.44 -14.41 -18.64
CA LEU A 56 -17.40 -13.55 -18.15
C LEU A 56 -16.51 -13.12 -19.32
N PRO A 57 -16.32 -11.81 -19.57
CA PRO A 57 -15.39 -11.35 -20.59
C PRO A 57 -13.95 -11.64 -20.18
N ALA A 58 -13.03 -11.61 -21.14
CA ALA A 58 -11.61 -11.63 -20.83
C ALA A 58 -11.23 -10.42 -19.97
N SER A 59 -10.40 -10.61 -18.96
CA SER A 59 -9.88 -9.52 -18.15
C SER A 59 -8.53 -9.06 -18.69
N SER A 60 -8.31 -7.75 -18.74
CA SER A 60 -7.00 -7.19 -19.05
C SER A 60 -6.18 -6.98 -17.76
N ARG A 61 -4.85 -7.06 -17.90
CA ARG A 61 -3.92 -6.68 -16.83
C ARG A 61 -3.52 -5.22 -17.03
N GLU A 62 -4.33 -4.31 -16.54
CA GLU A 62 -4.04 -2.88 -16.58
C GLU A 62 -3.28 -2.47 -15.31
N ALA A 63 -2.42 -1.45 -15.42
CA ALA A 63 -1.79 -0.86 -14.25
C ALA A 63 -2.79 -0.05 -13.41
N PHE A 64 -2.52 0.13 -12.14
CA PHE A 64 -3.35 0.92 -11.20
C PHE A 64 -4.79 0.42 -11.06
N LEU A 65 -4.97 -0.88 -11.07
CA LEU A 65 -6.26 -1.47 -10.71
C LEU A 65 -6.47 -1.34 -9.19
N PRO A 66 -7.69 -0.98 -8.74
CA PRO A 66 -8.02 -1.02 -7.33
C PRO A 66 -7.83 -2.41 -6.75
N GLN A 67 -7.20 -2.50 -5.61
CA GLN A 67 -7.00 -3.78 -4.94
C GLN A 67 -8.36 -4.30 -4.43
N ASN A 68 -8.76 -5.48 -4.89
CA ASN A 68 -10.05 -6.11 -4.61
C ASN A 68 -11.30 -5.29 -5.07
N GLN A 69 -11.09 -4.21 -5.83
CA GLN A 69 -12.15 -3.37 -6.43
C GLN A 69 -11.95 -3.18 -7.93
N ASP A 70 -11.22 -4.06 -8.56
CA ASP A 70 -10.83 -3.94 -9.96
C ASP A 70 -11.99 -4.18 -10.96
N GLY A 71 -13.23 -4.30 -10.47
CA GLY A 71 -14.42 -4.61 -11.27
C GLY A 71 -14.45 -6.05 -11.76
N ILE A 72 -13.52 -6.88 -11.34
CA ILE A 72 -13.43 -8.29 -11.71
C ILE A 72 -14.06 -9.14 -10.61
N PRO A 73 -14.91 -10.12 -10.97
CA PRO A 73 -15.51 -11.03 -10.01
C PRO A 73 -14.47 -11.69 -9.11
N ARG A 74 -14.62 -11.49 -7.79
CA ARG A 74 -13.70 -11.99 -6.76
C ARG A 74 -14.48 -12.54 -5.59
N LEU A 75 -14.17 -13.75 -5.17
CA LEU A 75 -14.73 -14.38 -3.99
C LEU A 75 -13.79 -14.22 -2.81
N ILE A 76 -14.28 -13.64 -1.75
CA ILE A 76 -13.60 -13.52 -0.47
C ILE A 76 -14.40 -14.30 0.56
N ALA A 77 -13.75 -15.12 1.36
CA ALA A 77 -14.42 -15.84 2.43
C ALA A 77 -13.47 -16.20 3.58
N SER A 78 -14.02 -16.31 4.77
CA SER A 78 -13.32 -16.69 5.97
C SER A 78 -14.13 -17.68 6.81
N SER A 79 -13.44 -18.65 7.38
CA SER A 79 -14.01 -19.58 8.35
C SER A 79 -13.73 -19.18 9.81
N TYR A 80 -13.23 -17.97 10.04
CA TYR A 80 -13.20 -17.40 11.38
C TYR A 80 -14.58 -16.85 11.75
N SER A 81 -14.90 -16.86 13.05
CA SER A 81 -16.18 -16.30 13.56
C SER A 81 -16.22 -14.78 13.46
N SER A 82 -15.05 -14.14 13.38
CA SER A 82 -14.90 -12.70 13.20
C SER A 82 -13.47 -12.37 12.74
N ASN A 83 -13.29 -11.18 12.19
CA ASN A 83 -11.96 -10.70 11.82
C ASN A 83 -11.05 -10.49 13.06
N LYS A 84 -11.64 -10.18 14.20
CA LYS A 84 -10.93 -10.13 15.48
C LYS A 84 -10.29 -11.47 15.84
N GLU A 85 -10.99 -12.59 15.64
CA GLU A 85 -10.45 -13.92 15.86
C GLU A 85 -9.32 -14.23 14.89
N ALA A 86 -9.50 -13.92 13.61
CA ALA A 86 -8.48 -14.09 12.59
C ALA A 86 -7.20 -13.33 12.97
N LEU A 87 -7.30 -12.04 13.29
CA LEU A 87 -6.17 -11.21 13.70
C LEU A 87 -5.53 -11.67 15.00
N SER A 88 -6.32 -12.10 15.99
CA SER A 88 -5.79 -12.71 17.23
C SER A 88 -4.97 -13.97 16.94
N THR A 89 -5.42 -14.78 15.98
CA THR A 89 -4.67 -15.98 15.55
C THR A 89 -3.36 -15.59 14.87
N LEU A 90 -3.38 -14.55 14.03
CA LEU A 90 -2.16 -14.00 13.44
C LEU A 90 -1.24 -13.41 14.51
N ASN A 91 -1.78 -12.68 15.49
CA ASN A 91 -1.01 -12.07 16.57
C ASN A 91 -0.18 -13.09 17.36
N LYS A 92 -0.75 -14.27 17.59
CA LYS A 92 -0.03 -15.39 18.25
C LYS A 92 1.17 -15.87 17.43
N ARG A 93 1.24 -15.61 16.15
CA ARG A 93 2.37 -15.94 15.26
C ARG A 93 3.50 -14.91 15.34
N PHE A 94 3.20 -13.69 15.78
CA PHE A 94 4.21 -12.69 16.08
C PHE A 94 4.94 -13.07 17.35
N ASN A 95 5.98 -13.89 17.20
CA ASN A 95 6.75 -14.43 18.32
C ASN A 95 7.84 -13.43 18.72
N THR A 96 7.62 -12.76 19.83
CA THR A 96 8.56 -11.80 20.42
C THR A 96 9.42 -12.39 21.53
N SER A 97 9.33 -13.69 21.82
CA SER A 97 10.21 -14.37 22.76
C SER A 97 11.63 -14.53 22.20
N GLY A 98 12.64 -14.51 23.03
CA GLY A 98 14.04 -14.66 22.61
C GLY A 98 14.58 -13.49 21.78
N ASN A 99 14.10 -12.28 22.03
CA ASN A 99 14.47 -11.06 21.29
C ASN A 99 15.58 -10.24 21.99
N TYR A 100 16.49 -10.92 22.68
CA TYR A 100 17.58 -10.27 23.42
C TYR A 100 18.54 -9.52 22.49
N GLU A 101 18.97 -10.15 21.40
CA GLU A 101 19.89 -9.55 20.44
C GLU A 101 19.26 -8.32 19.75
N SER A 102 18.01 -8.43 19.34
CA SER A 102 17.27 -7.33 18.72
C SER A 102 17.15 -6.14 19.67
N LYS A 103 16.86 -6.36 20.94
CA LYS A 103 16.78 -5.29 21.95
C LYS A 103 18.12 -4.58 22.13
N THR A 104 19.21 -5.34 22.29
CA THR A 104 20.57 -4.81 22.43
C THR A 104 20.96 -4.04 21.18
N PHE A 105 20.64 -4.58 20.01
CA PHE A 105 20.91 -3.95 18.74
C PHE A 105 20.14 -2.63 18.56
N GLY A 106 18.86 -2.59 18.96
CA GLY A 106 18.08 -1.35 18.95
C GLY A 106 18.73 -0.22 19.73
N SER A 107 19.22 -0.51 20.94
CA SER A 107 19.96 0.45 21.77
C SER A 107 21.26 0.89 21.09
N TYR A 108 21.98 -0.04 20.47
CA TYR A 108 23.24 0.25 19.77
C TYR A 108 23.06 1.21 18.58
N ILE A 109 22.09 0.94 17.69
CA ILE A 109 21.88 1.78 16.50
C ILE A 109 21.30 3.15 16.81
N THR A 110 20.75 3.34 18.01
CA THR A 110 20.17 4.60 18.48
C THR A 110 21.05 5.33 19.50
N GLU A 111 22.25 4.85 19.79
CA GLU A 111 23.15 5.39 20.82
C GLU A 111 23.40 6.91 20.66
N LYS A 112 23.49 7.38 19.42
CA LYS A 112 23.74 8.80 19.11
C LYS A 112 22.47 9.63 18.90
N ALA A 113 21.29 9.01 18.98
CA ALA A 113 20.04 9.70 18.78
C ALA A 113 19.67 10.52 20.02
N THR A 114 19.36 11.79 19.81
CA THR A 114 19.04 12.76 20.88
C THR A 114 17.53 12.99 21.04
N SER A 115 16.73 12.51 20.08
CA SER A 115 15.28 12.62 20.07
C SER A 115 14.60 11.31 19.64
N ASP A 116 13.34 11.17 19.97
CA ASP A 116 12.54 10.00 19.55
C ASP A 116 12.41 9.94 18.03
N GLU A 117 12.32 11.07 17.34
CA GLU A 117 12.36 11.13 15.87
C GLU A 117 13.65 10.54 15.30
N GLU A 118 14.79 10.89 15.87
CA GLU A 118 16.09 10.35 15.43
C GLU A 118 16.19 8.85 15.70
N LYS A 119 15.69 8.36 16.85
CA LYS A 119 15.63 6.92 17.14
C LYS A 119 14.77 6.18 16.09
N VAL A 120 13.57 6.70 15.81
CA VAL A 120 12.67 6.12 14.79
C VAL A 120 13.35 6.09 13.43
N ASN A 121 13.98 7.18 13.02
CA ASN A 121 14.65 7.27 11.73
C ASN A 121 15.84 6.31 11.63
N ALA A 122 16.67 6.18 12.68
CA ALA A 122 17.80 5.26 12.71
C ALA A 122 17.33 3.79 12.59
N ILE A 123 16.34 3.40 13.39
CA ILE A 123 15.77 2.05 13.36
C ILE A 123 15.12 1.75 12.00
N ARG A 124 14.28 2.67 11.52
CA ARG A 124 13.58 2.49 10.24
C ARG A 124 14.57 2.40 9.08
N ASN A 125 15.59 3.26 9.04
CA ASN A 125 16.65 3.19 8.05
C ASN A 125 17.34 1.83 8.04
N HIS A 126 17.69 1.30 9.22
CA HIS A 126 18.30 -0.01 9.30
C HIS A 126 17.38 -1.10 8.74
N VAL A 127 16.14 -1.17 9.22
CA VAL A 127 15.19 -2.21 8.81
C VAL A 127 14.87 -2.14 7.32
N VAL A 128 14.73 -0.94 6.74
CA VAL A 128 14.38 -0.78 5.32
C VAL A 128 15.58 -1.02 4.42
N ASN A 129 16.72 -0.38 4.69
CA ASN A 129 17.84 -0.30 3.76
C ASN A 129 18.92 -1.36 3.98
N ASN A 130 19.14 -1.81 5.25
CA ASN A 130 20.20 -2.74 5.57
C ASN A 130 19.73 -4.19 5.69
N MET A 131 18.41 -4.44 5.59
CA MET A 131 17.85 -5.77 5.57
C MET A 131 17.17 -6.07 4.24
N GLY A 132 17.50 -7.21 3.64
CA GLY A 132 16.87 -7.70 2.43
C GLY A 132 15.36 -7.89 2.61
N TYR A 133 14.57 -7.57 1.58
CA TYR A 133 13.14 -7.82 1.57
C TYR A 133 12.80 -9.06 0.73
N CYS A 134 12.18 -10.03 1.37
CA CYS A 134 11.66 -11.23 0.72
C CYS A 134 10.16 -11.04 0.46
N ALA A 135 9.79 -10.76 -0.80
CA ALA A 135 8.42 -10.44 -1.22
C ALA A 135 7.53 -11.69 -1.32
N ILE A 136 7.58 -12.57 -0.31
CA ILE A 136 6.70 -13.74 -0.20
C ILE A 136 5.42 -13.30 0.54
N PRO A 137 4.23 -13.48 -0.06
CA PRO A 137 2.98 -13.20 0.62
C PRO A 137 2.82 -14.02 1.90
N LEU A 138 2.24 -13.42 2.94
CA LEU A 138 2.06 -14.05 4.24
C LEU A 138 1.27 -15.38 4.15
N ALA A 139 0.28 -15.47 3.29
CA ALA A 139 -0.47 -16.70 3.04
C ALA A 139 0.41 -17.83 2.47
N CYS A 140 1.41 -17.50 1.65
CA CYS A 140 2.33 -18.49 1.06
C CYS A 140 3.32 -19.06 2.08
N THR A 141 3.50 -18.41 3.24
CA THR A 141 4.30 -18.96 4.35
C THR A 141 3.46 -19.74 5.35
N GLY A 142 2.18 -19.98 5.07
CA GLY A 142 1.23 -20.54 6.03
C GLY A 142 1.07 -19.67 7.28
N TYR A 143 1.22 -18.35 7.12
CA TYR A 143 1.24 -17.36 8.22
C TYR A 143 2.34 -17.60 9.25
N SER A 144 3.41 -18.27 8.86
CA SER A 144 4.59 -18.50 9.72
C SER A 144 5.48 -17.26 9.72
N ILE A 145 5.95 -16.88 10.90
CA ILE A 145 6.80 -15.70 11.14
C ILE A 145 7.98 -16.16 11.99
N ARG A 146 9.20 -16.00 11.48
CA ARG A 146 10.42 -16.36 12.22
C ARG A 146 10.60 -15.45 13.43
N ASN A 147 11.32 -15.93 14.42
CA ASN A 147 11.72 -15.13 15.58
C ASN A 147 12.55 -13.90 15.13
N VAL A 148 12.41 -12.78 15.86
CA VAL A 148 13.05 -11.48 15.52
C VAL A 148 14.57 -11.57 15.48
N ASP A 149 15.21 -12.25 16.41
CA ASP A 149 16.67 -12.39 16.43
C ASP A 149 17.16 -13.24 15.24
N THR A 150 16.38 -14.23 14.80
CA THR A 150 16.67 -15.00 13.59
C THR A 150 16.58 -14.14 12.34
N ALA A 151 15.54 -13.29 12.24
CA ALA A 151 15.39 -12.36 11.11
C ALA A 151 16.54 -11.33 11.10
N LEU A 152 16.92 -10.78 12.26
CA LEU A 152 18.02 -9.84 12.40
C LEU A 152 19.34 -10.47 11.95
N ARG A 153 19.71 -11.66 12.49
CA ARG A 153 20.95 -12.36 12.14
C ARG A 153 21.05 -12.72 10.67
N SER A 154 19.93 -13.09 10.04
CA SER A 154 19.91 -13.45 8.62
C SER A 154 19.96 -12.23 7.70
N ALA A 155 19.79 -11.01 8.23
CA ALA A 155 19.77 -9.75 7.51
C ALA A 155 18.73 -9.69 6.36
N TYR A 156 17.66 -10.48 6.43
CA TYR A 156 16.52 -10.43 5.52
C TYR A 156 15.24 -10.91 6.20
N GLY A 157 14.09 -10.52 5.63
CA GLY A 157 12.80 -10.98 6.12
C GLY A 157 11.65 -10.71 5.15
N THR A 158 10.56 -11.44 5.38
CA THR A 158 9.25 -11.14 4.77
C THR A 158 8.70 -9.83 5.32
N LEU A 159 7.61 -9.31 4.73
CA LEU A 159 6.93 -8.12 5.26
C LEU A 159 6.60 -8.28 6.76
N ALA A 160 6.02 -9.42 7.15
CA ALA A 160 5.63 -9.67 8.54
C ALA A 160 6.84 -9.71 9.48
N GLU A 161 7.93 -10.37 9.08
CA GLU A 161 9.16 -10.46 9.87
C GLU A 161 9.85 -9.10 10.05
N LYS A 162 9.95 -8.32 8.96
CA LYS A 162 10.52 -6.96 9.02
C LYS A 162 9.63 -6.03 9.85
N THR A 163 8.31 -6.14 9.74
CA THR A 163 7.36 -5.36 10.56
C THR A 163 7.48 -5.70 12.04
N GLN A 164 7.59 -7.00 12.36
CA GLN A 164 7.83 -7.45 13.74
C GLN A 164 9.14 -6.93 14.28
N LEU A 165 10.22 -7.01 13.52
CA LEU A 165 11.52 -6.50 13.92
C LEU A 165 11.48 -4.99 14.17
N LEU A 166 10.89 -4.22 13.25
CA LEU A 166 10.71 -2.77 13.42
C LEU A 166 9.98 -2.46 14.73
N ASN A 167 8.88 -3.16 15.01
CA ASN A 167 8.10 -2.99 16.25
C ASN A 167 8.93 -3.32 17.50
N VAL A 168 9.66 -4.42 17.50
CA VAL A 168 10.50 -4.83 18.64
C VAL A 168 11.62 -3.84 18.90
N LEU A 169 12.31 -3.36 17.84
CA LEU A 169 13.40 -2.39 17.97
C LEU A 169 12.89 -1.04 18.53
N LEU A 170 11.73 -0.56 18.07
CA LEU A 170 11.12 0.68 18.57
C LEU A 170 10.76 0.56 20.06
N ASN A 171 10.09 -0.51 20.45
CA ASN A 171 9.73 -0.74 21.85
C ASN A 171 10.97 -0.90 22.75
N ALA A 172 12.06 -1.49 22.24
CA ALA A 172 13.31 -1.66 22.99
C ALA A 172 13.97 -0.33 23.38
N VAL A 173 13.75 0.74 22.60
CA VAL A 173 14.31 2.07 22.87
C VAL A 173 13.30 3.05 23.47
N GLY A 174 12.16 2.52 23.96
CA GLY A 174 11.14 3.28 24.67
C GLY A 174 10.09 3.97 23.77
N ILE A 175 10.07 3.67 22.47
CA ILE A 175 9.02 4.17 21.55
C ILE A 175 7.84 3.20 21.62
N GLN A 176 6.72 3.66 22.16
CA GLN A 176 5.49 2.84 22.18
C GLN A 176 5.04 2.54 20.75
N SER A 177 4.95 1.25 20.42
CA SER A 177 4.54 0.84 19.08
C SER A 177 3.81 -0.50 19.07
N GLU A 178 2.98 -0.70 18.04
CA GLU A 178 2.23 -1.93 17.80
C GLU A 178 2.13 -2.22 16.29
N VAL A 179 1.99 -3.50 15.95
CA VAL A 179 1.74 -3.91 14.55
C VAL A 179 0.26 -3.71 14.23
N VAL A 180 0.01 -3.18 13.04
CA VAL A 180 -1.34 -2.99 12.50
C VAL A 180 -1.48 -3.69 11.14
N ALA A 181 -2.67 -4.25 10.89
CA ALA A 181 -3.04 -4.87 9.62
C ALA A 181 -3.86 -3.88 8.79
N VAL A 182 -3.58 -3.85 7.49
CA VAL A 182 -4.23 -2.98 6.51
C VAL A 182 -5.05 -3.82 5.55
N TYR A 183 -6.31 -3.48 5.41
CA TYR A 183 -7.27 -4.11 4.52
C TYR A 183 -7.80 -3.11 3.50
N PRO A 184 -8.26 -3.55 2.31
CA PRO A 184 -9.02 -2.68 1.41
C PRO A 184 -10.29 -2.15 2.08
N GLY A 185 -10.59 -0.85 1.90
CA GLY A 185 -11.66 -0.15 2.60
C GLY A 185 -13.08 -0.57 2.22
N ASN A 186 -13.24 -1.18 1.03
CA ASN A 186 -14.55 -1.59 0.49
C ASN A 186 -14.99 -3.00 0.89
N LEU A 187 -14.19 -3.72 1.66
CA LEU A 187 -14.51 -5.09 2.04
C LEU A 187 -15.38 -5.13 3.29
N ASP A 188 -16.30 -6.08 3.31
CA ASP A 188 -16.92 -6.50 4.55
C ASP A 188 -15.85 -7.16 5.44
N ILE A 189 -15.55 -6.50 6.55
CA ILE A 189 -14.42 -6.90 7.40
C ILE A 189 -14.60 -8.30 7.97
N ASP A 190 -15.83 -8.75 8.21
CA ASP A 190 -16.08 -10.08 8.76
C ASP A 190 -15.83 -11.20 7.74
N ALA A 191 -15.87 -10.89 6.44
CA ALA A 191 -15.51 -11.83 5.38
C ALA A 191 -14.02 -11.86 5.05
N CYS A 192 -13.23 -10.89 5.55
CA CYS A 192 -11.84 -10.70 5.12
C CYS A 192 -10.88 -11.79 5.58
N GLY A 193 -10.97 -12.25 6.83
CA GLY A 193 -9.97 -13.15 7.41
C GLY A 193 -8.55 -12.60 7.29
N LEU A 194 -7.59 -13.47 7.00
CA LEU A 194 -6.17 -13.10 6.85
C LEU A 194 -5.72 -12.96 5.39
N SER A 195 -6.44 -13.59 4.45
CA SER A 195 -6.02 -13.66 3.04
C SER A 195 -6.15 -12.33 2.28
N THR A 196 -6.89 -11.38 2.83
CA THR A 196 -7.10 -10.06 2.28
C THR A 196 -6.23 -8.97 2.91
N ILE A 197 -5.38 -9.32 3.87
CA ILE A 197 -4.40 -8.39 4.43
C ILE A 197 -3.54 -7.87 3.29
N LYS A 198 -3.68 -6.57 3.00
CA LYS A 198 -2.98 -5.87 1.95
C LYS A 198 -1.56 -5.50 2.36
N ASN A 199 -1.40 -5.11 3.62
CA ASN A 199 -0.14 -4.64 4.17
C ASN A 199 -0.10 -4.83 5.69
N LEU A 200 1.11 -4.82 6.23
CA LEU A 200 1.39 -4.71 7.66
C LEU A 200 2.24 -3.46 7.87
N ALA A 201 1.93 -2.71 8.91
CA ALA A 201 2.68 -1.52 9.28
C ALA A 201 2.90 -1.48 10.79
N VAL A 202 3.75 -0.59 11.25
CA VAL A 202 3.92 -0.31 12.68
C VAL A 202 3.31 1.06 12.98
N LYS A 203 2.32 1.08 13.87
CA LYS A 203 1.85 2.31 14.50
C LYS A 203 2.80 2.62 15.65
N ALA A 204 3.41 3.80 15.65
CA ALA A 204 4.34 4.25 16.69
C ALA A 204 3.90 5.62 17.21
N THR A 205 3.92 5.82 18.54
CA THR A 205 3.64 7.12 19.16
C THR A 205 4.94 7.88 19.37
N VAL A 206 5.11 8.99 18.63
CA VAL A 206 6.32 9.82 18.64
C VAL A 206 5.93 11.24 18.99
N ALA A 207 6.48 11.80 20.06
CA ALA A 207 6.14 13.13 20.58
C ALA A 207 4.61 13.34 20.74
N GLY A 208 3.90 12.31 21.19
CA GLY A 208 2.45 12.34 21.43
C GLY A 208 1.58 12.23 20.16
N LYS A 209 2.18 11.93 19.00
CA LYS A 209 1.45 11.74 17.74
C LYS A 209 1.67 10.34 17.19
N ASP A 210 0.61 9.75 16.67
CA ASP A 210 0.67 8.45 16.01
C ASP A 210 1.26 8.58 14.60
N LYS A 211 2.25 7.75 14.31
CA LYS A 211 2.87 7.59 12.99
C LYS A 211 2.74 6.16 12.51
N TYR A 212 2.52 5.99 11.23
CA TYR A 212 2.40 4.68 10.60
C TYR A 212 3.63 4.42 9.72
N LEU A 213 4.42 3.44 10.11
CA LEU A 213 5.74 3.18 9.56
C LEU A 213 5.74 1.90 8.71
N SER A 214 6.20 2.00 7.48
CA SER A 214 6.49 0.83 6.65
C SER A 214 7.86 0.25 7.03
N ALA A 215 7.93 -1.07 7.09
CA ALA A 215 9.18 -1.82 7.29
C ALA A 215 9.94 -2.12 5.97
N VAL A 216 9.36 -1.74 4.82
CA VAL A 216 9.93 -2.04 3.49
C VAL A 216 10.12 -0.80 2.60
N SER A 217 9.71 0.37 3.06
CA SER A 217 9.85 1.63 2.33
C SER A 217 10.06 2.80 3.28
N LEU A 218 10.99 3.70 2.93
CA LEU A 218 11.19 4.98 3.62
C LEU A 218 10.29 6.11 3.10
N ALA A 219 9.53 5.88 2.05
CA ALA A 219 8.57 6.85 1.56
C ALA A 219 7.64 7.33 2.69
N PRO A 220 7.15 8.57 2.66
CA PRO A 220 6.12 9.04 3.57
C PRO A 220 4.98 8.03 3.62
N SER A 221 4.36 7.86 4.79
CA SER A 221 3.35 6.84 5.00
C SER A 221 2.21 6.99 3.99
N ALA A 222 2.13 6.05 3.07
CA ALA A 222 0.99 5.99 2.14
C ALA A 222 -0.33 5.65 2.87
N LEU A 223 -0.29 5.17 4.12
CA LEU A 223 -1.47 4.78 4.89
C LEU A 223 -2.41 5.96 5.13
N THR A 224 -1.90 7.07 5.70
CA THR A 224 -2.72 8.27 5.91
C THR A 224 -3.12 8.92 4.59
N ALA A 225 -2.28 8.82 3.55
CA ALA A 225 -2.58 9.35 2.23
C ALA A 225 -3.58 8.51 1.40
N ARG A 226 -3.99 7.35 1.90
CA ARG A 226 -5.03 6.54 1.27
C ARG A 226 -6.42 6.78 1.87
N GLY A 227 -6.47 7.28 3.10
CA GLY A 227 -7.73 7.61 3.76
C GLY A 227 -8.71 6.43 3.79
N GLU A 228 -9.94 6.66 3.35
CA GLU A 228 -11.03 5.67 3.32
C GLU A 228 -10.83 4.52 2.32
N LEU A 229 -9.81 4.57 1.47
CA LEU A 229 -9.49 3.47 0.57
C LEU A 229 -8.95 2.24 1.30
N ASP A 230 -8.52 2.40 2.55
CA ASP A 230 -8.00 1.33 3.39
C ASP A 230 -8.69 1.31 4.76
N GLN A 231 -8.84 0.12 5.33
CA GLN A 231 -9.21 -0.10 6.72
C GLN A 231 -7.97 -0.54 7.50
N VAL A 232 -7.76 0.03 8.68
CA VAL A 232 -6.62 -0.31 9.53
C VAL A 232 -7.11 -0.86 10.85
N LEU A 233 -6.61 -2.03 11.23
CA LEU A 233 -6.93 -2.69 12.48
C LEU A 233 -5.65 -3.05 13.23
N THR A 234 -5.70 -2.93 14.55
CA THR A 234 -4.69 -3.56 15.42
C THR A 234 -4.81 -5.08 15.34
N LEU A 235 -3.77 -5.81 15.73
CA LEU A 235 -3.83 -7.28 15.74
C LEU A 235 -4.78 -7.87 16.81
N ASN A 236 -5.37 -7.06 17.65
CA ASN A 236 -6.46 -7.46 18.53
C ASN A 236 -7.86 -7.20 17.94
N GLY A 237 -7.93 -6.71 16.69
CA GLY A 237 -9.16 -6.47 15.95
C GLY A 237 -9.81 -5.10 16.21
N THR A 238 -9.12 -4.17 16.88
CA THR A 238 -9.63 -2.81 17.07
C THR A 238 -9.41 -1.99 15.81
N SER A 239 -10.48 -1.42 15.28
CA SER A 239 -10.40 -0.52 14.12
C SER A 239 -9.75 0.81 14.51
N ILE A 240 -8.90 1.32 13.63
CA ILE A 240 -8.25 2.61 13.76
C ILE A 240 -8.81 3.53 12.69
N ALA A 241 -9.47 4.61 13.12
CA ALA A 241 -9.90 5.66 12.20
C ALA A 241 -8.67 6.49 11.78
N LEU A 242 -8.30 6.38 10.50
CA LEU A 242 -7.24 7.21 9.93
C LEU A 242 -7.83 8.51 9.40
N GLN A 243 -7.25 9.62 9.81
CA GLN A 243 -7.51 10.90 9.15
C GLN A 243 -6.75 10.93 7.82
N ALA A 244 -7.45 11.19 6.73
CA ALA A 244 -6.82 11.29 5.41
C ALA A 244 -5.93 12.54 5.34
N GLU A 245 -4.64 12.33 5.09
CA GLU A 245 -3.66 13.39 4.93
C GLU A 245 -2.90 13.17 3.61
N PRO A 246 -2.92 14.14 2.68
CA PRO A 246 -2.15 13.99 1.45
C PRO A 246 -0.65 14.00 1.73
N THR A 247 0.10 13.21 0.98
CA THR A 247 1.56 13.37 0.91
C THR A 247 1.87 14.74 0.35
N ILE A 248 2.65 15.55 1.07
CA ILE A 248 3.02 16.89 0.66
C ILE A 248 4.45 16.85 0.11
N ILE A 249 4.61 17.25 -1.15
CA ILE A 249 5.92 17.40 -1.80
C ILE A 249 6.09 18.86 -2.19
N LYS A 250 7.16 19.48 -1.70
CA LYS A 250 7.55 20.84 -2.09
C LYS A 250 9.01 20.84 -2.49
N GLU A 251 9.29 21.17 -3.73
CA GLU A 251 10.65 21.23 -4.25
C GLU A 251 10.88 22.57 -4.98
N ASN A 252 12.09 23.11 -4.78
CA ASN A 252 12.58 24.26 -5.54
C ASN A 252 13.79 23.80 -6.38
N LYS A 253 13.71 23.97 -7.70
CA LYS A 253 14.76 23.57 -8.64
C LYS A 253 15.25 24.78 -9.41
N ALA A 254 16.56 24.98 -9.43
CA ALA A 254 17.20 26.02 -10.22
C ALA A 254 17.79 25.40 -11.50
N VAL A 255 17.55 26.01 -12.63
CA VAL A 255 18.08 25.60 -13.93
C VAL A 255 18.74 26.80 -14.59
N SER A 256 20.01 26.67 -14.99
CA SER A 256 20.74 27.68 -15.73
C SER A 256 20.90 27.24 -17.18
N VAL A 257 20.57 28.11 -18.10
CA VAL A 257 20.68 27.86 -19.56
C VAL A 257 21.86 28.64 -20.11
N SER A 258 22.85 27.94 -20.70
CA SER A 258 24.05 28.56 -21.29
C SER A 258 23.83 28.94 -22.75
N LYS A 259 24.62 29.93 -23.26
CA LYS A 259 24.63 30.29 -24.69
C LYS A 259 25.10 29.15 -25.60
N ASN A 260 25.93 28.25 -25.07
CA ASN A 260 26.46 27.12 -25.82
C ASN A 260 25.40 26.07 -26.15
N GLU A 261 24.27 26.09 -25.44
CA GLU A 261 23.12 25.20 -25.71
C GLU A 261 22.19 25.74 -26.78
N ALA A 262 22.40 26.99 -27.24
CA ALA A 262 21.55 27.61 -28.27
C ALA A 262 21.88 27.10 -29.67
N GLN A 263 20.86 26.60 -30.38
CA GLN A 263 20.92 26.26 -31.80
C GLN A 263 19.99 27.18 -32.57
N ASN A 264 20.48 27.78 -33.65
CA ASN A 264 19.70 28.75 -34.48
C ASN A 264 19.10 29.92 -33.68
N GLY A 265 19.78 30.32 -32.59
CA GLY A 265 19.32 31.40 -31.71
C GLY A 265 18.30 31.00 -30.64
N PHE A 266 17.97 29.73 -30.54
CA PHE A 266 17.07 29.17 -29.51
C PHE A 266 17.72 28.11 -28.67
N ALA A 267 17.44 28.10 -27.36
CA ALA A 267 17.76 27.01 -26.46
C ALA A 267 16.46 26.41 -25.90
N ILE A 268 16.39 25.08 -25.84
CA ILE A 268 15.29 24.36 -25.23
C ILE A 268 15.75 23.89 -23.85
N CYS A 269 15.11 24.40 -22.82
CA CYS A 269 15.38 23.97 -21.45
C CYS A 269 14.40 22.86 -21.07
N THR A 270 14.94 21.69 -20.71
CA THR A 270 14.16 20.60 -20.13
C THR A 270 14.17 20.73 -18.61
N LEU A 271 12.99 20.87 -18.00
CA LEU A 271 12.89 20.94 -16.55
C LEU A 271 13.21 19.57 -15.93
N PRO A 272 14.04 19.52 -14.88
CA PRO A 272 14.40 18.26 -14.25
C PRO A 272 13.18 17.60 -13.57
N ALA A 273 13.07 16.28 -13.66
CA ALA A 273 12.02 15.53 -13.01
C ALA A 273 12.08 15.64 -11.48
N ILE A 274 10.95 15.39 -10.85
CA ILE A 274 10.81 15.37 -9.39
C ILE A 274 11.01 13.95 -8.89
N THR A 275 11.71 13.80 -7.79
CA THR A 275 11.90 12.50 -7.15
C THR A 275 10.77 12.26 -6.15
N GLY A 276 10.05 11.13 -6.28
CA GLY A 276 9.02 10.71 -5.32
C GLY A 276 7.64 11.38 -5.47
N GLY A 277 7.45 12.25 -6.47
CA GLY A 277 6.15 12.86 -6.80
C GLY A 277 5.31 12.02 -7.77
N ILE A 278 4.34 12.65 -8.41
CA ILE A 278 3.43 12.02 -9.40
C ILE A 278 4.22 11.36 -10.54
N ASP A 279 5.33 11.95 -10.95
CA ASP A 279 6.21 11.39 -11.99
C ASP A 279 6.77 10.01 -11.61
N SER A 280 6.96 9.76 -10.30
CA SER A 280 7.46 8.47 -9.80
C SER A 280 6.42 7.34 -9.93
N TRP A 281 5.17 7.65 -10.16
CA TRP A 281 4.12 6.66 -10.33
C TRP A 281 4.14 5.95 -11.69
N GLY A 282 4.95 6.44 -12.64
CA GLY A 282 5.06 5.82 -13.96
C GLY A 282 3.78 5.89 -14.79
N MET A 283 2.99 6.95 -14.62
CA MET A 283 1.70 7.11 -15.28
C MET A 283 1.78 7.27 -16.80
N SER A 284 2.97 7.46 -17.36
CA SER A 284 3.21 7.46 -18.81
C SER A 284 2.76 6.16 -19.51
N ALA A 285 2.68 5.05 -18.76
CA ALA A 285 2.16 3.77 -19.26
C ALA A 285 0.62 3.77 -19.47
N LEU A 286 -0.08 4.84 -19.09
CA LEU A 286 -1.55 4.95 -19.19
C LEU A 286 -2.04 5.46 -20.57
N ASN A 287 -1.20 5.46 -21.59
CA ASN A 287 -1.53 5.97 -22.92
C ASN A 287 -2.55 5.15 -23.71
N SER A 288 -2.93 3.95 -23.24
CA SER A 288 -3.92 3.12 -23.88
C SER A 288 -5.33 3.34 -23.31
N LYS A 289 -6.35 3.06 -24.12
CA LYS A 289 -7.74 3.09 -23.68
C LYS A 289 -7.92 2.05 -22.57
N ARG A 290 -8.37 2.49 -21.40
CA ARG A 290 -8.67 1.60 -20.27
C ARG A 290 -10.08 1.05 -20.34
N SER A 291 -10.24 -0.17 -19.87
CA SER A 291 -11.53 -0.83 -19.69
C SER A 291 -11.89 -1.03 -18.21
N ASN A 292 -10.92 -0.98 -17.32
CA ASN A 292 -11.11 -1.19 -15.89
C ASN A 292 -10.97 0.11 -15.08
N LEU A 293 -11.42 0.06 -13.84
CA LEU A 293 -11.29 1.16 -12.88
C LEU A 293 -9.83 1.53 -12.67
N PHE A 294 -9.61 2.78 -12.30
CA PHE A 294 -8.30 3.36 -12.05
C PHE A 294 -8.24 3.89 -10.61
N GLU A 295 -7.24 3.48 -9.87
CA GLU A 295 -7.00 3.97 -8.52
C GLU A 295 -5.63 4.64 -8.45
N LEU A 296 -5.59 5.90 -8.01
CA LEU A 296 -4.32 6.58 -7.72
C LEU A 296 -3.64 5.94 -6.52
N PRO A 297 -2.30 5.83 -6.49
CA PRO A 297 -1.57 5.21 -5.39
C PRO A 297 -1.85 5.85 -4.02
N SER A 298 -2.04 7.18 -3.98
CA SER A 298 -2.31 7.93 -2.75
C SER A 298 -2.84 9.32 -3.04
N LEU A 299 -3.36 10.00 -2.01
CA LEU A 299 -3.58 11.44 -2.04
C LEU A 299 -2.22 12.14 -2.03
N ILE A 300 -2.05 13.13 -2.91
CA ILE A 300 -0.82 13.90 -3.03
C ILE A 300 -1.13 15.38 -3.25
N LYS A 301 -0.34 16.23 -2.62
CA LYS A 301 -0.24 17.66 -2.92
C LYS A 301 1.19 17.96 -3.32
N GLU A 302 1.40 18.23 -4.58
CA GLU A 302 2.71 18.50 -5.15
C GLU A 302 2.80 19.96 -5.57
N GLU A 303 3.86 20.63 -5.13
CA GLU A 303 4.20 22.01 -5.48
C GLU A 303 5.67 22.06 -5.86
N VAL A 304 5.94 22.37 -7.12
CA VAL A 304 7.30 22.47 -7.64
C VAL A 304 7.51 23.84 -8.24
N THR A 305 8.55 24.50 -7.75
CA THR A 305 8.98 25.78 -8.27
C THR A 305 10.27 25.60 -9.07
N TYR A 306 10.23 25.95 -10.34
CA TYR A 306 11.40 26.01 -11.20
C TYR A 306 11.84 27.45 -11.39
N THR A 307 13.09 27.74 -11.03
CA THR A 307 13.72 29.03 -11.35
C THR A 307 14.65 28.80 -12.53
N VAL A 308 14.30 29.37 -13.68
CA VAL A 308 15.11 29.27 -14.89
C VAL A 308 15.88 30.56 -15.08
N THR A 309 17.21 30.48 -15.09
CA THR A 309 18.09 31.64 -15.34
C THR A 309 18.69 31.52 -16.73
N PRO A 310 18.24 32.36 -17.70
CA PRO A 310 18.82 32.41 -19.02
C PRO A 310 20.22 33.06 -18.99
N ALA A 311 21.08 32.71 -19.96
CA ALA A 311 22.33 33.39 -20.14
C ALA A 311 22.11 34.86 -20.55
N GLU A 312 23.14 35.69 -20.31
CA GLU A 312 23.08 37.11 -20.65
C GLU A 312 22.70 37.33 -22.13
N GLY A 313 21.72 38.21 -22.35
CA GLY A 313 21.17 38.53 -23.69
C GLY A 313 20.14 37.51 -24.21
N MET A 314 19.85 36.45 -23.51
CA MET A 314 18.72 35.54 -23.82
C MET A 314 17.44 36.02 -23.12
N LYS A 315 16.31 35.80 -23.79
CA LYS A 315 14.98 36.10 -23.21
C LYS A 315 14.11 34.85 -23.28
N LEU A 316 13.30 34.65 -22.24
CA LEU A 316 12.29 33.63 -22.26
C LEU A 316 11.25 33.98 -23.34
N GLN A 317 11.06 33.06 -24.30
CA GLN A 317 10.02 33.20 -25.31
C GLN A 317 8.81 32.37 -24.84
N THR A 318 7.80 33.05 -24.37
CA THR A 318 6.53 32.44 -23.97
C THR A 318 5.36 33.31 -24.44
N SER A 319 4.22 32.70 -24.66
CA SER A 319 2.96 33.38 -24.86
C SER A 319 2.00 33.03 -23.73
N THR A 320 1.22 34.00 -23.28
CA THR A 320 0.13 33.73 -22.34
C THR A 320 -0.81 32.71 -22.95
N LYS A 321 -0.98 31.60 -22.29
CA LYS A 321 -1.86 30.51 -22.72
C LYS A 321 -2.53 29.88 -21.53
N GLU A 322 -3.84 29.79 -21.58
CA GLU A 322 -4.62 29.00 -20.65
C GLU A 322 -5.21 27.80 -21.36
N GLN A 323 -5.10 26.65 -20.73
CA GLN A 323 -5.72 25.39 -21.17
C GLN A 323 -6.47 24.77 -19.98
N VAL A 324 -7.76 24.55 -20.17
CA VAL A 324 -8.62 23.92 -19.18
C VAL A 324 -9.17 22.62 -19.75
N ILE A 325 -8.92 21.52 -19.07
CA ILE A 325 -9.52 20.21 -19.34
C ILE A 325 -10.43 19.90 -18.15
N SER A 326 -11.75 19.84 -18.39
CA SER A 326 -12.74 19.53 -17.34
C SER A 326 -13.48 18.25 -17.71
N LYS A 327 -13.58 17.35 -16.75
CA LYS A 327 -14.30 16.06 -16.81
C LYS A 327 -15.14 15.90 -15.53
N PRO A 328 -16.17 15.04 -15.49
CA PRO A 328 -16.96 14.81 -14.28
C PRO A 328 -16.13 14.39 -13.06
N PHE A 329 -14.99 13.73 -13.28
CA PHE A 329 -14.11 13.18 -12.25
C PHE A 329 -12.89 14.06 -11.95
N GLY A 330 -12.72 15.22 -12.61
CA GLY A 330 -11.59 16.11 -12.34
C GLY A 330 -11.43 17.27 -13.32
N LYS A 331 -10.61 18.23 -12.91
CA LYS A 331 -10.26 19.39 -13.70
C LYS A 331 -8.76 19.62 -13.71
N VAL A 332 -8.20 19.84 -14.87
CA VAL A 332 -6.81 20.28 -15.06
C VAL A 332 -6.81 21.66 -15.66
N THR A 333 -6.12 22.58 -15.01
CA THR A 333 -5.88 23.93 -15.54
C THR A 333 -4.38 24.12 -15.71
N ARG A 334 -3.97 24.52 -16.89
CA ARG A 334 -2.59 24.93 -17.21
C ARG A 334 -2.60 26.38 -17.60
N THR A 335 -1.89 27.22 -16.86
CA THR A 335 -1.71 28.61 -17.14
C THR A 335 -0.24 28.91 -17.38
N ILE A 336 0.07 29.57 -18.49
CA ILE A 336 1.41 30.06 -18.81
C ILE A 336 1.30 31.58 -18.87
N THR A 337 2.08 32.24 -18.01
CA THR A 337 2.21 33.71 -18.00
C THR A 337 3.66 34.07 -18.26
N PRO A 338 3.91 35.18 -19.01
CA PRO A 338 5.26 35.69 -19.24
C PRO A 338 5.95 36.12 -17.96
#